data_1abe7cb9499456fab1093cd91198288c
#
_entry.id   1abe7cb9499456fab1093cd91198288c
#
_cell.length_a   1.000
_cell.length_b   1.000
_cell.length_c   1.000
_cell.angle_alpha   90.00
_cell.angle_beta   90.00
_cell.angle_gamma   90.00
#
_symmetry.space_group_name_H-M   'P 1'
#
loop_
_entity.id
_entity.type
_entity.pdbx_description
1 polymer ?
#
loop_
_entity_poly.entity_id
_entity_poly.type
_entity_poly.pdbx_seq_one_letter_code
_entity_poly.pdbx_strand_id
1 'polypeptide(L)'
;MDIEFAFEKQVIKTLSDLGIPIVLITRKNRPIYSECENPISIGVDMFGREQYLERRTAYQWQKMRENAGADGVLLEAVSGFRSFDYQRKLIERKLAAGLSVDEIICVSAPPGYSEHHTGRALDISTPECPPVTEEFELTSAFLWLRQRGKDFGFQMTYPKDNQFGVIYEPWHWMYYDNVA
;
A
#
# COMPACT_ATOMS: atom_id res chain seq x y z
N MET A 1 -0.96 -28.82 9.78
CA MET A 1 -1.51 -28.17 8.54
C MET A 1 -0.87 -26.81 8.50
N ASP A 2 -0.10 -26.54 7.45
CA ASP A 2 0.74 -25.35 7.35
C ASP A 2 -0.13 -24.09 7.38
N ILE A 3 0.20 -23.10 8.21
CA ILE A 3 -0.56 -21.84 8.36
C ILE A 3 -0.64 -21.12 7.01
N GLU A 4 0.44 -21.15 6.24
CA GLU A 4 0.51 -20.59 4.89
C GLU A 4 -0.52 -21.21 3.94
N PHE A 5 -0.66 -22.54 3.94
CA PHE A 5 -1.65 -23.25 3.14
C PHE A 5 -3.10 -22.93 3.54
N ALA A 6 -3.34 -22.70 4.84
CA ALA A 6 -4.68 -22.31 5.32
C ALA A 6 -5.03 -20.88 4.85
N PHE A 7 -4.06 -19.97 4.87
CA PHE A 7 -4.24 -18.59 4.41
C PHE A 7 -4.48 -18.53 2.89
N GLU A 8 -3.70 -19.26 2.10
CA GLU A 8 -3.94 -19.35 0.65
C GLU A 8 -5.35 -19.83 0.30
N LYS A 9 -5.87 -20.86 1.01
CA LYS A 9 -7.24 -21.31 0.83
C LYS A 9 -8.27 -20.23 1.16
N GLN A 10 -8.03 -19.46 2.21
CA GLN A 10 -8.88 -18.32 2.57
C GLN A 10 -8.88 -17.27 1.46
N VAL A 11 -7.71 -16.94 0.91
CA VAL A 11 -7.57 -16.00 -0.21
C VAL A 11 -8.39 -16.48 -1.41
N ILE A 12 -8.17 -17.73 -1.85
CA ILE A 12 -8.89 -18.31 -3.01
C ILE A 12 -10.39 -18.26 -2.80
N LYS A 13 -10.86 -18.69 -1.60
CA LYS A 13 -12.29 -18.65 -1.28
C LYS A 13 -12.83 -17.21 -1.34
N THR A 14 -12.12 -16.25 -0.78
CA THR A 14 -12.56 -14.85 -0.76
C THR A 14 -12.60 -14.24 -2.17
N LEU A 15 -11.64 -14.56 -3.04
CA LEU A 15 -11.70 -14.15 -4.44
C LEU A 15 -12.93 -14.70 -5.13
N SER A 16 -13.25 -15.99 -4.91
CA SER A 16 -14.45 -16.61 -5.45
C SER A 16 -15.74 -15.94 -4.95
N ASP A 17 -15.82 -15.66 -3.64
CA ASP A 17 -16.97 -14.98 -3.02
C ASP A 17 -17.17 -13.56 -3.60
N LEU A 18 -16.08 -12.87 -3.98
CA LEU A 18 -16.09 -11.53 -4.60
C LEU A 18 -16.28 -11.58 -6.13
N GLY A 19 -16.40 -12.76 -6.74
CA GLY A 19 -16.49 -12.92 -8.18
C GLY A 19 -15.23 -12.54 -8.95
N ILE A 20 -14.05 -12.58 -8.30
CA ILE A 20 -12.77 -12.25 -8.90
C ILE A 20 -12.11 -13.54 -9.43
N PRO A 21 -11.97 -13.72 -10.76
CA PRO A 21 -11.28 -14.89 -11.31
C PRO A 21 -9.81 -14.90 -10.94
N ILE A 22 -9.33 -15.98 -10.32
CA ILE A 22 -7.94 -16.10 -9.89
C ILE A 22 -6.94 -15.90 -11.04
N VAL A 23 -7.32 -16.28 -12.25
CA VAL A 23 -6.49 -16.12 -13.45
C VAL A 23 -6.13 -14.66 -13.73
N LEU A 24 -6.98 -13.72 -13.37
CA LEU A 24 -6.70 -12.28 -13.53
C LEU A 24 -5.59 -11.81 -12.60
N ILE A 25 -5.40 -12.48 -11.49
CA ILE A 25 -4.37 -12.15 -10.49
C ILE A 25 -3.06 -12.87 -10.82
N THR A 26 -3.13 -14.18 -11.11
CA THR A 26 -1.93 -14.99 -11.40
C THR A 26 -1.21 -14.56 -12.66
N ARG A 27 -1.91 -14.08 -13.69
CA ARG A 27 -1.30 -13.53 -14.91
C ARG A 27 -0.44 -12.28 -14.66
N LYS A 28 -0.64 -11.60 -13.53
CA LYS A 28 0.06 -10.37 -13.18
C LYS A 28 1.20 -10.61 -12.16
N ASN A 29 1.57 -11.86 -11.90
CA ASN A 29 2.64 -12.27 -10.96
C ASN A 29 2.57 -11.56 -9.59
N ARG A 30 1.37 -11.26 -9.10
CA ARG A 30 1.18 -10.63 -7.79
C ARG A 30 1.43 -11.64 -6.69
N PRO A 31 2.34 -11.40 -5.76
CA PRO A 31 2.56 -12.28 -4.62
C PRO A 31 1.42 -12.19 -3.61
N ILE A 32 1.23 -13.27 -2.85
CA ILE A 32 0.34 -13.27 -1.69
C ILE A 32 1.10 -12.65 -0.51
N TYR A 33 0.44 -11.77 0.23
CA TYR A 33 0.97 -11.09 1.41
C TYR A 33 0.18 -11.48 2.66
N SER A 34 0.86 -12.03 3.65
CA SER A 34 0.29 -12.25 4.98
C SER A 34 0.12 -10.94 5.74
N GLU A 35 -0.82 -10.93 6.69
CA GLU A 35 -1.02 -9.77 7.54
C GLU A 35 0.10 -9.60 8.56
N CYS A 36 0.44 -8.34 8.85
CA CYS A 36 1.26 -7.99 9.98
C CYS A 36 0.51 -8.32 11.29
N GLU A 37 1.09 -9.17 12.14
CA GLU A 37 0.43 -9.62 13.37
C GLU A 37 0.30 -8.52 14.43
N ASN A 38 1.31 -7.63 14.52
CA ASN A 38 1.41 -6.63 15.57
C ASN A 38 1.81 -5.26 15.00
N PRO A 39 0.93 -4.63 14.19
CA PRO A 39 1.21 -3.30 13.68
C PRO A 39 1.14 -2.27 14.82
N ILE A 40 2.06 -1.29 14.79
CA ILE A 40 2.12 -0.23 15.78
C ILE A 40 1.63 1.09 15.20
N SER A 41 1.03 1.93 16.04
CA SER A 41 0.55 3.25 15.65
C SER A 41 1.71 4.15 15.20
N ILE A 42 1.45 4.92 14.15
CA ILE A 42 2.30 6.00 13.65
C ILE A 42 1.63 7.37 13.80
N GLY A 43 0.54 7.43 14.57
CA GLY A 43 -0.30 8.61 14.74
C GLY A 43 -1.42 8.69 13.71
N VAL A 44 -2.01 9.87 13.62
CA VAL A 44 -3.14 10.10 12.70
C VAL A 44 -2.67 10.54 11.32
N ASP A 45 -3.48 10.17 10.31
CA ASP A 45 -3.30 10.66 8.94
C ASP A 45 -3.88 12.08 8.78
N MET A 46 -3.77 12.63 7.56
CA MET A 46 -4.31 13.94 7.21
C MET A 46 -5.86 14.06 7.37
N PHE A 47 -6.56 12.95 7.58
CA PHE A 47 -8.02 12.91 7.83
C PHE A 47 -8.37 12.66 9.31
N GLY A 48 -7.34 12.64 10.20
CA GLY A 48 -7.52 12.36 11.63
C GLY A 48 -7.78 10.89 11.97
N ARG A 49 -7.48 9.96 11.05
CA ARG A 49 -7.64 8.51 11.26
C ARG A 49 -6.32 7.91 11.73
N GLU A 50 -6.36 7.09 12.77
CA GLU A 50 -5.20 6.37 13.28
C GLU A 50 -4.62 5.45 12.20
N GLN A 51 -3.31 5.54 11.97
CA GLN A 51 -2.58 4.71 11.02
C GLN A 51 -1.57 3.82 11.73
N TYR A 52 -1.30 2.67 11.12
CA TYR A 52 -0.46 1.64 11.70
C TYR A 52 0.55 1.12 10.67
N LEU A 53 1.73 0.72 11.14
CA LEU A 53 2.76 0.06 10.32
C LEU A 53 3.42 -1.08 11.11
N GLU A 54 4.09 -1.96 10.40
CA GLU A 54 5.04 -2.90 11.00
C GLU A 54 6.13 -2.11 11.76
N ARG A 55 6.63 -2.65 12.87
CA ARG A 55 7.50 -1.94 13.83
C ARG A 55 8.74 -1.30 13.18
N ARG A 56 9.46 -2.04 12.31
CA ARG A 56 10.66 -1.50 11.63
C ARG A 56 10.29 -0.42 10.63
N THR A 57 9.24 -0.67 9.88
CA THR A 57 8.68 0.29 8.91
C THR A 57 8.27 1.59 9.59
N ALA A 58 7.59 1.51 10.73
CA ALA A 58 7.18 2.66 11.53
C ALA A 58 8.39 3.49 12.00
N TYR A 59 9.45 2.82 12.46
CA TYR A 59 10.69 3.50 12.87
C TYR A 59 11.37 4.22 11.70
N GLN A 60 11.47 3.57 10.55
CA GLN A 60 12.09 4.17 9.36
C GLN A 60 11.22 5.29 8.77
N TRP A 61 9.89 5.13 8.83
CA TRP A 61 8.96 6.20 8.47
C TRP A 61 9.15 7.45 9.31
N GLN A 62 9.26 7.30 10.63
CA GLN A 62 9.51 8.43 11.53
C GLN A 62 10.81 9.14 11.17
N LYS A 63 11.91 8.38 10.98
CA LYS A 63 13.20 8.97 10.56
C LYS A 63 13.10 9.68 9.21
N MET A 64 12.42 9.09 8.25
CA MET A 64 12.23 9.66 6.93
C MET A 64 11.48 11.00 7.01
N ARG A 65 10.39 11.06 7.80
CA ARG A 65 9.64 12.31 8.04
C ARG A 65 10.47 13.39 8.71
N GLU A 66 11.25 13.04 9.73
CA GLU A 66 12.13 13.97 10.45
C GLU A 66 13.20 14.58 9.50
N ASN A 67 13.81 13.73 8.66
CA ASN A 67 14.82 14.20 7.69
C ASN A 67 14.19 15.05 6.58
N ALA A 68 13.05 14.65 6.04
CA ALA A 68 12.32 15.46 5.06
C ALA A 68 11.94 16.83 5.65
N GLY A 69 11.44 16.85 6.91
CA GLY A 69 11.12 18.09 7.63
C GLY A 69 12.32 19.00 7.82
N ALA A 70 13.51 18.45 8.12
CA ALA A 70 14.75 19.20 8.21
C ALA A 70 15.16 19.83 6.85
N ASP A 71 14.82 19.18 5.75
CA ASP A 71 15.01 19.67 4.38
C ASP A 71 13.85 20.60 3.91
N GLY A 72 12.90 20.93 4.80
CA GLY A 72 11.74 21.79 4.50
C GLY A 72 10.61 21.10 3.72
N VAL A 73 10.59 19.78 3.70
CA VAL A 73 9.59 18.97 2.98
C VAL A 73 8.66 18.27 3.97
N LEU A 74 7.34 18.45 3.81
CA LEU A 74 6.34 17.79 4.65
C LEU A 74 5.87 16.49 4.01
N LEU A 75 6.01 15.39 4.75
CA LEU A 75 5.45 14.07 4.38
C LEU A 75 4.32 13.72 5.32
N GLU A 76 3.15 13.38 4.78
CA GLU A 76 1.97 12.95 5.51
C GLU A 76 1.57 11.54 5.15
N ALA A 77 1.20 10.74 6.15
CA ALA A 77 0.61 9.43 5.92
C ALA A 77 -0.83 9.58 5.44
N VAL A 78 -1.23 8.76 4.48
CA VAL A 78 -2.62 8.66 3.97
C VAL A 78 -3.20 7.29 4.32
N SER A 79 -2.45 6.21 4.12
CA SER A 79 -2.89 4.85 4.43
C SER A 79 -1.69 3.96 4.68
N GLY A 80 -1.66 3.32 5.85
CA GLY A 80 -0.65 2.33 6.23
C GLY A 80 -1.19 0.90 6.17
N PHE A 81 -1.08 0.15 7.28
CA PHE A 81 -1.58 -1.21 7.39
C PHE A 81 -3.08 -1.30 7.08
N ARG A 82 -3.42 -2.30 6.29
CA ARG A 82 -4.81 -2.67 5.99
C ARG A 82 -4.99 -4.17 6.22
N SER A 83 -5.91 -4.56 7.12
CA SER A 83 -6.22 -5.97 7.34
C SER A 83 -6.86 -6.61 6.10
N PHE A 84 -6.81 -7.93 6.03
CA PHE A 84 -7.48 -8.71 5.00
C PHE A 84 -8.98 -8.40 4.93
N ASP A 85 -9.63 -8.34 6.09
CA ASP A 85 -11.06 -8.02 6.18
C ASP A 85 -11.37 -6.58 5.76
N TYR A 86 -10.50 -5.62 6.10
CA TYR A 86 -10.66 -4.25 5.64
C TYR A 86 -10.58 -4.18 4.11
N GLN A 87 -9.59 -4.86 3.51
CA GLN A 87 -9.41 -4.89 2.06
C GLN A 87 -10.60 -5.58 1.36
N ARG A 88 -11.13 -6.66 1.95
CA ARG A 88 -12.35 -7.32 1.46
C ARG A 88 -13.52 -6.32 1.42
N LYS A 89 -13.79 -5.63 2.52
CA LYS A 89 -14.86 -4.62 2.61
C LYS A 89 -14.66 -3.45 1.63
N LEU A 90 -13.41 -3.10 1.35
CA LEU A 90 -13.08 -2.08 0.35
C LEU A 90 -13.51 -2.52 -1.05
N ILE A 91 -13.20 -3.75 -1.44
CA ILE A 91 -13.61 -4.32 -2.73
C ILE A 91 -15.14 -4.47 -2.80
N GLU A 92 -15.78 -5.01 -1.76
CA GLU A 92 -17.24 -5.13 -1.68
C GLU A 92 -17.94 -3.78 -1.91
N ARG A 93 -17.45 -2.71 -1.30
CA ARG A 93 -18.00 -1.35 -1.52
C ARG A 93 -17.84 -0.87 -2.95
N LYS A 94 -16.70 -1.15 -3.60
CA LYS A 94 -16.48 -0.79 -5.01
C LYS A 94 -17.39 -1.57 -5.95
N LEU A 95 -17.58 -2.87 -5.70
CA LEU A 95 -18.55 -3.69 -6.45
C LEU A 95 -19.98 -3.18 -6.26
N ALA A 96 -20.38 -2.87 -5.03
CA ALA A 96 -21.70 -2.30 -4.73
C ALA A 96 -21.93 -0.92 -5.37
N ALA A 97 -20.86 -0.15 -5.62
CA ALA A 97 -20.89 1.11 -6.36
C ALA A 97 -20.96 0.91 -7.89
N GLY A 98 -20.99 -0.33 -8.38
CA GLY A 98 -21.16 -0.68 -9.78
C GLY A 98 -19.87 -0.76 -10.60
N LEU A 99 -18.69 -0.70 -9.97
CA LEU A 99 -17.42 -0.91 -10.68
C LEU A 99 -17.28 -2.38 -11.07
N SER A 100 -16.77 -2.64 -12.25
CA SER A 100 -16.41 -3.99 -12.70
C SER A 100 -15.16 -4.53 -11.97
N VAL A 101 -15.03 -5.85 -11.94
CA VAL A 101 -13.83 -6.50 -11.38
C VAL A 101 -12.55 -5.99 -12.05
N ASP A 102 -12.55 -5.84 -13.37
CA ASP A 102 -11.37 -5.37 -14.13
C ASP A 102 -10.96 -3.95 -13.73
N GLU A 103 -11.92 -3.03 -13.58
CA GLU A 103 -11.64 -1.67 -13.10
C GLU A 103 -11.09 -1.69 -11.67
N ILE A 104 -11.68 -2.52 -10.79
CA ILE A 104 -11.28 -2.59 -9.40
C ILE A 104 -9.85 -3.09 -9.25
N ILE A 105 -9.47 -4.19 -9.93
CA ILE A 105 -8.14 -4.79 -9.77
C ILE A 105 -7.00 -3.96 -10.36
N CYS A 106 -7.31 -2.97 -11.19
CA CYS A 106 -6.32 -2.00 -11.68
C CYS A 106 -5.95 -0.96 -10.61
N VAL A 107 -6.91 -0.60 -9.73
CA VAL A 107 -6.77 0.47 -8.73
C VAL A 107 -6.77 -0.03 -7.29
N SER A 108 -6.97 -1.31 -7.05
CA SER A 108 -7.00 -1.90 -5.71
C SER A 108 -6.61 -3.37 -5.77
N ALA A 109 -5.60 -3.73 -5.02
CA ALA A 109 -5.23 -5.13 -4.89
C ALA A 109 -6.35 -5.92 -4.19
N PRO A 110 -6.69 -7.13 -4.65
CA PRO A 110 -7.63 -8.00 -3.93
C PRO A 110 -7.09 -8.41 -2.55
N PRO A 111 -7.99 -8.87 -1.63
CA PRO A 111 -7.57 -9.41 -0.34
C PRO A 111 -6.54 -10.53 -0.50
N GLY A 112 -5.46 -10.46 0.29
CA GLY A 112 -4.31 -11.35 0.20
C GLY A 112 -3.22 -10.88 -0.77
N TYR A 113 -3.49 -9.90 -1.65
CA TYR A 113 -2.54 -9.38 -2.64
C TYR A 113 -2.16 -7.92 -2.41
N SER A 114 -2.61 -7.31 -1.32
CA SER A 114 -2.28 -5.93 -0.98
C SER A 114 -0.98 -5.87 -0.19
N GLU A 115 -0.01 -5.08 -0.63
CA GLU A 115 1.23 -4.79 0.12
C GLU A 115 0.95 -4.19 1.50
N HIS A 116 -0.16 -3.46 1.65
CA HIS A 116 -0.58 -2.90 2.94
C HIS A 116 -0.89 -3.95 4.01
N HIS A 117 -1.15 -5.23 3.65
CA HIS A 117 -1.31 -6.29 4.64
C HIS A 117 -0.03 -6.51 5.45
N THR A 118 1.12 -6.32 4.85
CA THR A 118 2.42 -6.49 5.52
C THR A 118 2.70 -5.43 6.59
N GLY A 119 1.94 -4.33 6.60
CA GLY A 119 2.29 -3.12 7.36
C GLY A 119 3.56 -2.42 6.88
N ARG A 120 4.08 -2.82 5.70
CA ARG A 120 5.31 -2.24 5.12
C ARG A 120 5.03 -1.25 3.99
N ALA A 121 3.81 -1.24 3.45
CA ALA A 121 3.39 -0.25 2.48
C ALA A 121 2.72 0.95 3.14
N LEU A 122 3.01 2.12 2.59
CA LEU A 122 2.46 3.39 3.04
C LEU A 122 2.12 4.26 1.83
N ASP A 123 0.88 4.73 1.77
CA ASP A 123 0.48 5.80 0.87
C ASP A 123 0.87 7.13 1.52
N ILE A 124 1.65 7.95 0.80
CA ILE A 124 2.24 9.20 1.27
C ILE A 124 1.68 10.37 0.46
N SER A 125 1.42 11.48 1.12
CA SER A 125 1.05 12.75 0.50
C SER A 125 1.78 13.92 1.16
N THR A 126 1.38 15.13 0.83
CA THR A 126 1.81 16.40 1.40
C THR A 126 0.59 17.33 1.49
N PRO A 127 0.54 18.31 2.41
CA PRO A 127 -0.63 19.18 2.60
C PRO A 127 -1.12 19.89 1.33
N GLU A 128 -0.22 20.13 0.39
CA GLU A 128 -0.50 20.91 -0.83
C GLU A 128 -1.06 20.06 -1.98
N CYS A 129 -1.22 18.75 -1.79
CA CYS A 129 -1.63 17.82 -2.85
C CYS A 129 -2.84 16.99 -2.42
N PRO A 130 -3.85 16.83 -3.28
CA PRO A 130 -4.92 15.87 -3.03
C PRO A 130 -4.31 14.47 -2.84
N PRO A 131 -4.74 13.71 -1.81
CA PRO A 131 -4.17 12.39 -1.54
C PRO A 131 -4.54 11.37 -2.62
N VAL A 132 -3.64 10.41 -2.86
CA VAL A 132 -3.79 9.31 -3.83
C VAL A 132 -4.15 9.77 -5.25
N THR A 133 -3.48 10.84 -5.71
CA THR A 133 -3.61 11.35 -7.07
C THR A 133 -2.24 11.44 -7.77
N GLU A 134 -2.23 11.40 -9.09
CA GLU A 134 -0.99 11.47 -9.88
C GLU A 134 -0.28 12.83 -9.74
N GLU A 135 -1.01 13.88 -9.36
CA GLU A 135 -0.44 15.22 -9.10
C GLU A 135 0.64 15.18 -8.02
N PHE A 136 0.65 14.17 -7.16
CA PHE A 136 1.71 13.99 -6.17
C PHE A 136 3.11 13.94 -6.84
N GLU A 137 3.23 13.42 -8.07
CA GLU A 137 4.51 13.38 -8.80
C GLU A 137 5.11 14.77 -9.08
N LEU A 138 4.31 15.82 -9.02
CA LEU A 138 4.73 17.20 -9.28
C LEU A 138 5.21 17.94 -8.00
N THR A 139 5.09 17.29 -6.84
CA THR A 139 5.42 17.91 -5.54
C THR A 139 6.89 17.79 -5.16
N SER A 140 7.35 18.69 -4.30
CA SER A 140 8.67 18.59 -3.66
C SER A 140 8.81 17.33 -2.81
N ALA A 141 7.71 16.86 -2.21
CA ALA A 141 7.65 15.62 -1.43
C ALA A 141 8.00 14.39 -2.28
N PHE A 142 7.41 14.25 -3.45
CA PHE A 142 7.72 13.16 -4.37
C PHE A 142 9.18 13.21 -4.87
N LEU A 143 9.67 14.40 -5.23
CA LEU A 143 11.07 14.57 -5.68
C LEU A 143 12.05 14.18 -4.57
N TRP A 144 11.76 14.57 -3.32
CA TRP A 144 12.56 14.20 -2.16
C TRP A 144 12.54 12.68 -1.92
N LEU A 145 11.36 12.06 -1.95
CA LEU A 145 11.22 10.60 -1.81
C LEU A 145 11.98 9.83 -2.90
N ARG A 146 11.93 10.30 -4.14
CA ARG A 146 12.69 9.70 -5.25
C ARG A 146 14.20 9.74 -5.04
N GLN A 147 14.71 10.78 -4.41
CA GLN A 147 16.13 10.96 -4.13
C GLN A 147 16.58 10.24 -2.86
N ARG A 148 15.77 10.31 -1.80
CA ARG A 148 16.17 9.95 -0.44
C ARG A 148 15.39 8.76 0.15
N GLY A 149 14.25 8.37 -0.42
CA GLY A 149 13.41 7.29 0.14
C GLY A 149 14.18 5.99 0.37
N LYS A 150 15.09 5.63 -0.52
CA LYS A 150 15.95 4.43 -0.39
C LYS A 150 16.88 4.48 0.81
N ASP A 151 17.31 5.64 1.26
CA ASP A 151 18.17 5.80 2.44
C ASP A 151 17.45 5.28 3.71
N PHE A 152 16.13 5.25 3.69
CA PHE A 152 15.24 4.76 4.74
C PHE A 152 14.59 3.42 4.41
N GLY A 153 14.97 2.79 3.31
CA GLY A 153 14.44 1.51 2.85
C GLY A 153 13.13 1.59 2.06
N PHE A 154 12.62 2.79 1.75
CA PHE A 154 11.36 2.94 0.99
C PHE A 154 11.60 3.04 -0.51
N GLN A 155 10.80 2.29 -1.27
CA GLN A 155 10.80 2.31 -2.73
C GLN A 155 9.38 2.36 -3.26
N MET A 156 9.19 3.07 -4.36
CA MET A 156 7.90 3.09 -5.08
C MET A 156 7.70 1.76 -5.80
N THR A 157 6.60 1.05 -5.49
CA THR A 157 6.33 -0.29 -6.04
C THR A 157 5.63 -0.23 -7.41
N TYR A 158 4.80 0.80 -7.64
CA TYR A 158 3.96 0.90 -8.83
C TYR A 158 4.34 2.09 -9.72
N PRO A 159 5.56 2.07 -10.35
CA PRO A 159 5.92 3.05 -11.36
C PRO A 159 5.06 2.90 -12.62
N LYS A 160 5.16 3.85 -13.55
CA LYS A 160 4.58 3.69 -14.89
C LYS A 160 5.08 2.40 -15.52
N ASP A 161 4.21 1.65 -16.18
CA ASP A 161 4.50 0.36 -16.85
C ASP A 161 5.00 -0.75 -15.88
N ASN A 162 4.55 -0.75 -14.62
CA ASN A 162 4.93 -1.79 -13.67
C ASN A 162 4.40 -3.19 -14.08
N GLN A 163 5.14 -4.22 -13.71
CA GLN A 163 4.85 -5.62 -14.05
C GLN A 163 3.56 -6.18 -13.43
N PHE A 164 2.99 -5.50 -12.43
CA PHE A 164 1.82 -5.97 -11.69
C PHE A 164 0.50 -5.56 -12.33
N GLY A 165 0.53 -4.73 -13.39
CA GLY A 165 -0.65 -4.19 -14.05
C GLY A 165 -1.54 -3.38 -13.10
N VAL A 166 -0.93 -2.71 -12.13
CA VAL A 166 -1.53 -1.67 -11.31
C VAL A 166 -1.34 -0.34 -12.04
N ILE A 167 -2.25 0.61 -11.86
CA ILE A 167 -2.04 1.96 -12.35
C ILE A 167 -0.77 2.57 -11.75
N TYR A 168 -0.30 3.67 -12.33
CA TYR A 168 0.78 4.45 -11.75
C TYR A 168 0.35 5.05 -10.41
N GLU A 169 1.12 4.74 -9.34
CA GLU A 169 0.82 5.21 -7.98
C GLU A 169 2.05 5.90 -7.37
N PRO A 170 2.30 7.19 -7.70
CA PRO A 170 3.46 7.93 -7.15
C PRO A 170 3.42 8.09 -5.63
N TRP A 171 2.24 7.96 -5.02
CA TRP A 171 2.04 8.02 -3.58
C TRP A 171 2.39 6.72 -2.84
N HIS A 172 2.44 5.55 -3.52
CA HIS A 172 2.58 4.23 -2.91
C HIS A 172 4.04 3.81 -2.75
N TRP A 173 4.49 3.68 -1.50
CA TRP A 173 5.87 3.37 -1.15
C TRP A 173 5.92 2.18 -0.20
N MET A 174 6.77 1.20 -0.51
CA MET A 174 6.96 0.00 0.33
C MET A 174 8.35 -0.02 0.93
N TYR A 175 8.41 -0.41 2.22
CA TYR A 175 9.66 -0.62 2.94
C TYR A 175 10.22 -2.01 2.69
N TYR A 176 11.51 -2.08 2.41
CA TYR A 176 12.30 -3.30 2.26
C TYR A 176 13.45 -3.30 3.27
N ASP A 177 13.63 -4.44 3.98
CA ASP A 177 14.83 -4.67 4.80
C ASP A 177 16.04 -4.79 3.85
N ASN A 178 17.09 -4.01 4.10
CA ASN A 178 18.35 -4.06 3.33
C ASN A 178 18.21 -3.68 1.84
N VAL A 179 18.02 -2.41 1.58
CA VAL A 179 18.36 -1.83 0.27
C VAL A 179 19.84 -1.42 0.37
N ALA A 180 20.75 -2.38 0.09
CA ALA A 180 22.15 -2.09 -0.12
C ALA A 180 22.33 -1.42 -1.49
#